data_3201df72b61bed60201f26eefe52fcc0
#
_entry.id   3201df72b61bed60201f26eefe52fcc0
#
_cell.length_a   1.000
_cell.length_b   1.000
_cell.length_c   1.000
_cell.angle_alpha   90.00
_cell.angle_beta   90.00
_cell.angle_gamma   90.00
#
_symmetry.space_group_name_H-M   'P 1'
#
loop_
_entity.id
_entity.type
_entity.pdbx_description
1 polymer ?
#
loop_
_entity_poly.entity_id
_entity_poly.type
_entity_poly.pdbx_seq_one_letter_code
_entity_poly.pdbx_strand_id
1 'polypeptide(L)'
;MNKSIITAILASAIMLVADKASAQETIAINTGDITSPKLNNDGTATFSILAPEAQKVEMEGDFIPTQKIQTPMGEMEQPGRIALTKDAKDVWSWTSEKLNPELHTYSMFVDGVRINDPNNVYMLRDIASYQNYFLIDGDLSANYFVRNVKHGTVSKVWYPAPKLGMEERRATIYTPAGYLDSPEKRYPVLYLLHGAGGDENAWTELGRAAQILDNLIAQGKAEPMIVVMPNGNGAQKAAPGEYEDAMYKPSFMNPKTMEGSIEVAFPDLVAWVDSHYRTLPDKEHRAIAGLSMGGFHSLYISANNPQMFGYVGLFSAAVNRMGKGENEHIYKQIDEKLAKQFSPAPLLYYIAIGKTDFLYNDNVNFRQRLDNKGYKYEYQETDGGHIWRNWRIYLNQFVPKLFKK
;
A
#
# COMPACT_ATOMS: atom_id res chain seq x y z
N MET A 1 66.87 5.82 35.57
CA MET A 1 65.68 6.28 34.86
C MET A 1 64.55 6.52 35.86
N ASN A 2 64.02 7.75 35.89
CA ASN A 2 63.06 8.18 36.91
C ASN A 2 61.71 7.51 36.70
N LYS A 3 61.12 6.95 37.78
CA LYS A 3 59.78 6.31 37.73
C LYS A 3 58.68 7.19 37.06
N SER A 4 58.82 8.52 37.16
CA SER A 4 57.94 9.49 36.53
C SER A 4 57.99 9.48 34.97
N ILE A 5 59.13 9.16 34.39
CA ILE A 5 59.32 9.10 32.94
C ILE A 5 58.68 7.82 32.39
N ILE A 6 58.73 6.72 33.11
CA ILE A 6 58.11 5.44 32.73
C ILE A 6 56.58 5.55 32.78
N THR A 7 56.03 6.25 33.78
CA THR A 7 54.58 6.47 33.89
C THR A 7 54.03 7.39 32.75
N ALA A 8 54.81 8.40 32.37
CA ALA A 8 54.41 9.29 31.25
C ALA A 8 54.46 8.57 29.88
N ILE A 9 55.42 7.67 29.66
CA ILE A 9 55.50 6.88 28.43
C ILE A 9 54.38 5.85 28.35
N LEU A 10 54.00 5.21 29.48
CA LEU A 10 52.83 4.31 29.50
C LEU A 10 51.51 5.07 29.28
N ALA A 11 51.34 6.25 29.87
CA ALA A 11 50.13 7.06 29.66
C ALA A 11 50.02 7.55 28.22
N SER A 12 51.13 7.94 27.57
CA SER A 12 51.16 8.33 26.16
C SER A 12 50.91 7.14 25.21
N ALA A 13 51.38 5.94 25.56
CA ALA A 13 51.11 4.73 24.77
C ALA A 13 49.64 4.31 24.84
N ILE A 14 49.00 4.51 26.01
CA ILE A 14 47.57 4.21 26.18
C ILE A 14 46.70 5.24 25.42
N MET A 15 47.07 6.51 25.36
CA MET A 15 46.36 7.51 24.56
C MET A 15 46.52 7.31 23.03
N LEU A 16 47.67 6.78 22.58
CA LEU A 16 47.90 6.50 21.15
C LEU A 16 47.16 5.25 20.66
N VAL A 17 46.65 4.40 21.54
CA VAL A 17 45.82 3.23 21.19
C VAL A 17 44.34 3.59 21.18
N ALA A 18 43.95 4.68 21.87
CA ALA A 18 42.55 5.13 21.91
C ALA A 18 42.09 5.87 20.61
N ASP A 19 43.05 6.43 19.83
CA ASP A 19 42.74 7.21 18.61
C ASP A 19 42.54 6.37 17.34
N LYS A 20 42.51 5.06 17.43
CA LYS A 20 42.16 4.16 16.30
C LYS A 20 41.02 3.22 16.57
N ALA A 21 40.09 3.60 17.41
CA ALA A 21 38.77 3.02 17.36
C ALA A 21 38.03 3.67 16.17
N SER A 22 38.38 3.27 14.93
CA SER A 22 37.46 3.49 13.83
C SER A 22 36.15 2.77 14.22
N ALA A 23 35.07 3.52 14.43
CA ALA A 23 33.77 2.93 14.62
C ALA A 23 33.48 2.10 13.36
N GLN A 24 33.80 0.81 13.44
CA GLN A 24 33.38 -0.13 12.42
C GLN A 24 31.86 -0.24 12.53
N GLU A 25 31.18 -0.06 11.44
CA GLU A 25 29.75 -0.32 11.39
C GLU A 25 29.45 -1.73 11.93
N THR A 26 28.56 -1.82 12.91
CA THR A 26 28.25 -3.11 13.53
C THR A 26 27.54 -3.99 12.49
N ILE A 27 28.24 -4.98 12.00
CA ILE A 27 27.60 -6.04 11.22
C ILE A 27 26.79 -6.87 12.22
N ALA A 28 25.49 -6.73 12.21
CA ALA A 28 24.59 -7.56 13.00
C ALA A 28 24.65 -8.99 12.46
N ILE A 29 25.56 -9.79 13.01
CA ILE A 29 25.55 -11.23 12.80
C ILE A 29 24.47 -11.76 13.74
N ASN A 30 23.28 -12.02 13.21
CA ASN A 30 22.25 -12.73 13.95
C ASN A 30 22.71 -14.19 14.12
N THR A 31 23.28 -14.52 15.25
CA THR A 31 23.74 -15.87 15.60
C THR A 31 22.66 -16.66 16.35
N GLY A 32 21.44 -16.13 16.46
CA GLY A 32 20.35 -16.80 17.15
C GLY A 32 19.70 -17.87 16.26
N ASP A 33 19.56 -19.07 16.78
CA ASP A 33 18.84 -20.19 16.15
C ASP A 33 17.31 -20.01 16.15
N ILE A 34 16.80 -18.80 16.46
CA ILE A 34 15.37 -18.52 16.52
C ILE A 34 14.85 -18.14 15.15
N THR A 35 13.94 -18.93 14.63
CA THR A 35 13.16 -18.60 13.43
C THR A 35 11.78 -18.06 13.83
N SER A 36 11.45 -16.85 13.40
CA SER A 36 10.15 -16.21 13.64
C SER A 36 9.72 -15.39 12.42
N PRO A 37 8.49 -15.55 11.87
CA PRO A 37 7.65 -16.70 12.17
C PRO A 37 8.19 -18.00 11.55
N LYS A 38 8.01 -19.11 12.24
CA LYS A 38 8.22 -20.45 11.70
C LYS A 38 6.88 -20.97 11.16
N LEU A 39 6.80 -21.15 9.86
CA LEU A 39 5.62 -21.74 9.22
C LEU A 39 5.65 -23.26 9.40
N ASN A 40 4.60 -23.81 9.98
CA ASN A 40 4.48 -25.23 10.28
C ASN A 40 3.74 -25.98 9.15
N ASN A 41 3.99 -27.28 9.03
CA ASN A 41 3.39 -28.11 7.97
C ASN A 41 1.86 -28.27 8.11
N ASP A 42 1.31 -28.01 9.29
CA ASP A 42 -0.13 -28.08 9.58
C ASP A 42 -0.88 -26.76 9.23
N GLY A 43 -0.14 -25.75 8.72
CA GLY A 43 -0.68 -24.44 8.35
C GLY A 43 -0.73 -23.45 9.51
N THR A 44 -0.15 -23.78 10.67
CA THR A 44 0.05 -22.84 11.77
C THR A 44 1.36 -22.06 11.63
N ALA A 45 1.54 -20.96 12.35
CA ALA A 45 2.78 -20.20 12.43
C ALA A 45 3.20 -20.02 13.89
N THR A 46 4.48 -20.31 14.19
CA THR A 46 5.05 -20.11 15.52
C THR A 46 5.91 -18.85 15.51
N PHE A 47 5.61 -17.93 16.42
CA PHE A 47 6.33 -16.67 16.64
C PHE A 47 7.17 -16.79 17.89
N SER A 48 8.44 -16.35 17.84
CA SER A 48 9.37 -16.53 18.94
C SER A 48 10.34 -15.39 19.05
N ILE A 49 10.64 -14.96 20.30
CA ILE A 49 11.63 -13.92 20.60
C ILE A 49 12.37 -14.25 21.88
N LEU A 50 13.69 -14.06 21.88
CA LEU A 50 14.52 -14.12 23.08
C LEU A 50 14.44 -12.78 23.84
N ALA A 51 13.86 -12.80 25.02
CA ALA A 51 13.74 -11.61 25.88
C ALA A 51 13.85 -12.00 27.35
N PRO A 52 15.10 -12.24 27.87
CA PRO A 52 15.33 -12.76 29.19
C PRO A 52 14.76 -11.89 30.32
N GLU A 53 14.94 -10.58 30.21
CA GLU A 53 14.57 -9.60 31.23
C GLU A 53 13.11 -9.15 31.15
N ALA A 54 12.40 -9.50 30.04
CA ALA A 54 11.01 -9.10 29.85
C ALA A 54 10.08 -9.73 30.89
N GLN A 55 9.15 -8.92 31.41
CA GLN A 55 8.08 -9.36 32.29
C GLN A 55 6.85 -9.81 31.51
N LYS A 56 6.65 -9.27 30.31
CA LYS A 56 5.51 -9.56 29.46
C LYS A 56 5.89 -9.39 28.00
N VAL A 57 5.57 -10.37 27.17
CA VAL A 57 5.67 -10.25 25.72
C VAL A 57 4.30 -10.54 25.11
N GLU A 58 3.84 -9.64 24.23
CA GLU A 58 2.58 -9.74 23.52
C GLU A 58 2.81 -9.55 22.02
N MET A 59 1.84 -9.98 21.23
CA MET A 59 1.82 -9.77 19.80
C MET A 59 0.41 -9.34 19.35
N GLU A 60 0.34 -8.42 18.42
CA GLU A 60 -0.88 -8.13 17.66
C GLU A 60 -0.65 -8.50 16.19
N GLY A 61 -1.73 -8.93 15.51
CA GLY A 61 -1.66 -9.31 14.11
C GLY A 61 -3.05 -9.36 13.48
N ASP A 62 -3.12 -9.25 12.16
CA ASP A 62 -4.37 -9.29 11.40
C ASP A 62 -5.04 -10.68 11.35
N PHE A 63 -4.35 -11.70 11.86
CA PHE A 63 -4.81 -13.08 12.01
C PHE A 63 -5.22 -13.42 13.46
N ILE A 64 -5.09 -12.50 14.40
CA ILE A 64 -5.60 -12.62 15.75
C ILE A 64 -7.01 -12.03 15.78
N PRO A 65 -7.99 -12.65 16.48
CA PRO A 65 -9.36 -12.15 16.56
C PRO A 65 -9.40 -10.66 16.88
N THR A 66 -10.14 -9.89 16.10
CA THR A 66 -10.22 -8.44 16.24
C THR A 66 -10.89 -8.02 17.54
N GLN A 67 -10.57 -6.83 18.01
CA GLN A 67 -11.22 -6.16 19.13
C GLN A 67 -11.94 -4.91 18.63
N LYS A 68 -13.17 -4.69 19.12
CA LYS A 68 -13.92 -3.47 18.81
C LYS A 68 -13.47 -2.35 19.74
N ILE A 69 -13.15 -1.20 19.16
CA ILE A 69 -12.81 0.02 19.89
C ILE A 69 -13.69 1.17 19.47
N GLN A 70 -13.99 2.08 20.40
CA GLN A 70 -14.65 3.33 20.10
C GLN A 70 -13.61 4.38 19.66
N THR A 71 -13.86 4.98 18.52
CA THR A 71 -13.04 6.07 17.97
C THR A 71 -13.90 7.30 17.70
N PRO A 72 -13.32 8.48 17.48
CA PRO A 72 -14.07 9.65 17.05
C PRO A 72 -14.86 9.46 15.74
N MET A 73 -14.50 8.44 14.94
CA MET A 73 -15.19 8.07 13.70
C MET A 73 -16.23 6.95 13.88
N GLY A 74 -16.48 6.55 15.13
CA GLY A 74 -17.38 5.46 15.48
C GLY A 74 -16.67 4.18 15.98
N GLU A 75 -17.42 3.09 16.12
CA GLU A 75 -16.88 1.77 16.45
C GLU A 75 -16.02 1.26 15.29
N MET A 76 -14.79 0.86 15.59
CA MET A 76 -13.85 0.29 14.62
C MET A 76 -13.26 -1.01 15.17
N GLU A 77 -12.97 -1.95 14.27
CA GLU A 77 -12.20 -3.15 14.58
C GLU A 77 -10.71 -2.83 14.50
N GLN A 78 -9.95 -3.30 15.48
CA GLN A 78 -8.48 -3.28 15.45
C GLN A 78 -7.94 -4.70 15.60
N PRO A 79 -6.68 -4.99 15.19
CA PRO A 79 -6.04 -6.27 15.41
C PRO A 79 -6.11 -6.68 16.88
N GLY A 80 -6.40 -7.96 17.13
CA GLY A 80 -6.35 -8.49 18.48
C GLY A 80 -4.93 -8.60 19.01
N ARG A 81 -4.80 -8.77 20.32
CA ARG A 81 -3.51 -8.92 21.00
C ARG A 81 -3.49 -10.18 21.83
N ILE A 82 -2.40 -10.94 21.78
CA ILE A 82 -2.19 -12.18 22.49
C ILE A 82 -0.89 -12.15 23.28
N ALA A 83 -0.87 -12.76 24.48
CA ALA A 83 0.36 -12.91 25.26
C ALA A 83 1.14 -14.16 24.80
N LEU A 84 2.45 -14.03 24.73
CA LEU A 84 3.38 -15.13 24.50
C LEU A 84 3.74 -15.81 25.83
N THR A 85 4.18 -17.06 25.77
CA THR A 85 4.61 -17.84 26.93
C THR A 85 6.13 -17.99 26.94
N LYS A 86 6.77 -17.72 28.07
CA LYS A 86 8.21 -17.83 28.30
C LYS A 86 8.60 -19.27 28.63
N ASP A 87 9.59 -19.82 27.96
CA ASP A 87 10.17 -21.11 28.27
C ASP A 87 11.38 -21.05 29.24
N ALA A 88 11.98 -22.19 29.57
CA ALA A 88 13.13 -22.29 30.47
C ALA A 88 14.45 -21.73 29.87
N LYS A 89 14.44 -21.37 28.58
CA LYS A 89 15.59 -20.75 27.87
C LYS A 89 15.33 -19.25 27.61
N ASP A 90 14.39 -18.66 28.32
CA ASP A 90 14.00 -17.25 28.18
C ASP A 90 13.42 -16.89 26.79
N VAL A 91 13.01 -17.87 25.99
CA VAL A 91 12.34 -17.67 24.71
C VAL A 91 10.85 -17.55 24.92
N TRP A 92 10.28 -16.44 24.51
CA TRP A 92 8.84 -16.21 24.48
C TRP A 92 8.29 -16.70 23.16
N SER A 93 7.24 -17.51 23.19
CA SER A 93 6.64 -18.06 21.97
C SER A 93 5.12 -18.17 22.04
N TRP A 94 4.51 -18.16 20.87
CA TRP A 94 3.10 -18.45 20.65
C TRP A 94 2.93 -19.07 19.27
N THR A 95 2.01 -20.05 19.16
CA THR A 95 1.64 -20.68 17.89
C THR A 95 0.21 -20.34 17.56
N SER A 96 -0.02 -19.88 16.32
CA SER A 96 -1.35 -19.55 15.84
C SER A 96 -2.23 -20.77 15.65
N GLU A 97 -3.52 -20.56 15.47
CA GLU A 97 -4.38 -21.51 14.76
C GLU A 97 -3.96 -21.60 13.30
N LYS A 98 -4.58 -22.53 12.55
CA LYS A 98 -4.35 -22.64 11.10
C LYS A 98 -4.71 -21.33 10.40
N LEU A 99 -3.75 -20.78 9.67
CA LEU A 99 -3.88 -19.50 8.98
C LEU A 99 -4.42 -19.71 7.56
N ASN A 100 -5.21 -18.75 7.11
CA ASN A 100 -5.67 -18.69 5.74
C ASN A 100 -4.54 -18.23 4.79
N PRO A 101 -4.56 -18.64 3.51
CA PRO A 101 -3.66 -18.11 2.48
C PRO A 101 -3.83 -16.59 2.34
N GLU A 102 -2.79 -15.84 2.73
CA GLU A 102 -2.79 -14.36 2.68
C GLU A 102 -1.38 -13.79 2.96
N LEU A 103 -1.20 -12.47 2.76
CA LEU A 103 -0.14 -11.68 3.36
C LEU A 103 -0.60 -11.22 4.73
N HIS A 104 0.02 -11.74 5.77
CA HIS A 104 -0.27 -11.41 7.15
C HIS A 104 0.74 -10.42 7.72
N THR A 105 0.24 -9.49 8.56
CA THR A 105 1.06 -8.50 9.25
C THR A 105 0.95 -8.62 10.75
N TYR A 106 2.05 -8.33 11.47
CA TYR A 106 2.08 -8.38 12.93
C TYR A 106 3.11 -7.42 13.53
N SER A 107 2.99 -7.17 14.82
CA SER A 107 3.96 -6.44 15.65
C SER A 107 4.07 -7.09 17.01
N MET A 108 5.26 -7.02 17.63
CA MET A 108 5.50 -7.50 18.97
C MET A 108 5.49 -6.35 19.98
N PHE A 109 5.24 -6.69 21.26
CA PHE A 109 5.28 -5.76 22.38
C PHE A 109 6.06 -6.40 23.51
N VAL A 110 7.13 -5.76 23.93
CA VAL A 110 7.95 -6.16 25.10
C VAL A 110 7.72 -5.13 26.20
N ASP A 111 7.15 -5.57 27.31
CA ASP A 111 6.76 -4.73 28.45
C ASP A 111 5.96 -3.48 28.02
N GLY A 112 5.07 -3.66 27.06
CA GLY A 112 4.20 -2.61 26.51
C GLY A 112 4.84 -1.74 25.40
N VAL A 113 6.14 -1.87 25.13
CA VAL A 113 6.82 -1.16 24.05
C VAL A 113 6.66 -1.94 22.75
N ARG A 114 6.08 -1.28 21.72
CA ARG A 114 5.95 -1.88 20.38
C ARG A 114 7.34 -1.98 19.72
N ILE A 115 7.66 -3.16 19.24
CA ILE A 115 8.88 -3.47 18.49
C ILE A 115 8.56 -4.22 17.21
N ASN A 116 9.48 -4.19 16.27
CA ASN A 116 9.51 -5.14 15.16
C ASN A 116 10.15 -6.45 15.65
N ASP A 117 9.72 -7.58 15.08
CA ASP A 117 10.33 -8.88 15.36
C ASP A 117 11.79 -8.89 14.89
N PRO A 118 12.79 -9.01 15.80
CA PRO A 118 14.19 -8.99 15.41
C PRO A 118 14.61 -10.22 14.58
N ASN A 119 13.79 -11.27 14.57
CA ASN A 119 14.03 -12.50 13.83
C ASN A 119 13.35 -12.53 12.46
N ASN A 120 12.64 -11.44 12.09
CA ASN A 120 12.00 -11.26 10.78
C ASN A 120 12.41 -9.95 10.11
N VAL A 121 13.17 -10.03 9.04
CA VAL A 121 13.64 -8.84 8.31
C VAL A 121 12.58 -8.27 7.34
N TYR A 122 11.48 -9.00 7.12
CA TYR A 122 10.43 -8.57 6.19
C TYR A 122 9.48 -7.59 6.88
N MET A 123 9.49 -6.33 6.42
CA MET A 123 8.70 -5.26 6.99
C MET A 123 7.97 -4.47 5.90
N LEU A 124 6.79 -3.97 6.24
CA LEU A 124 6.00 -3.06 5.42
C LEU A 124 5.65 -1.82 6.25
N ARG A 125 5.72 -0.64 5.60
CA ARG A 125 5.24 0.60 6.21
C ARG A 125 3.77 0.80 5.87
N ASP A 126 2.94 0.94 6.89
CA ASP A 126 1.58 1.44 6.77
C ASP A 126 1.46 2.74 7.56
N ILE A 127 1.10 3.83 6.88
CA ILE A 127 1.08 5.22 7.38
C ILE A 127 2.40 5.57 8.08
N ALA A 128 2.41 5.57 9.41
CA ALA A 128 3.51 6.03 10.27
C ALA A 128 4.20 4.90 11.04
N SER A 129 3.91 3.65 10.73
CA SER A 129 4.47 2.50 11.45
C SER A 129 4.91 1.39 10.51
N TYR A 130 5.99 0.73 10.89
CA TYR A 130 6.42 -0.51 10.25
C TYR A 130 5.80 -1.70 10.97
N GLN A 131 5.43 -2.71 10.19
CA GLN A 131 4.93 -4.00 10.66
C GLN A 131 5.74 -5.10 10.00
N ASN A 132 6.03 -6.16 10.73
CA ASN A 132 6.56 -7.37 10.12
C ASN A 132 5.47 -8.07 9.30
N TYR A 133 5.86 -8.80 8.26
CA TYR A 133 4.93 -9.58 7.48
C TYR A 133 5.48 -10.95 7.10
N PHE A 134 4.58 -11.84 6.75
CA PHE A 134 4.85 -13.12 6.12
C PHE A 134 3.72 -13.49 5.17
N LEU A 135 3.94 -14.49 4.33
CA LEU A 135 3.01 -14.92 3.30
C LEU A 135 2.65 -16.38 3.50
N ILE A 136 1.36 -16.69 3.45
CA ILE A 136 0.83 -18.06 3.33
C ILE A 136 0.31 -18.24 1.91
N ASP A 137 0.82 -19.26 1.22
CA ASP A 137 0.48 -19.55 -0.18
C ASP A 137 -0.88 -20.25 -0.31
N GLY A 138 -1.59 -19.93 -1.37
CA GLY A 138 -2.86 -20.55 -1.74
C GLY A 138 -3.88 -19.55 -2.27
N ASP A 139 -4.91 -20.05 -2.95
CA ASP A 139 -6.00 -19.23 -3.50
C ASP A 139 -5.50 -17.95 -4.21
N LEU A 140 -6.08 -16.79 -3.88
CA LEU A 140 -5.69 -15.52 -4.45
C LEU A 140 -4.30 -15.05 -3.99
N SER A 141 -3.88 -15.45 -2.79
CA SER A 141 -2.56 -15.08 -2.26
C SER A 141 -1.41 -15.71 -3.05
N ALA A 142 -1.67 -16.76 -3.83
CA ALA A 142 -0.69 -17.30 -4.77
C ALA A 142 -0.12 -16.25 -5.72
N ASN A 143 -0.89 -15.20 -6.03
CA ASN A 143 -0.47 -14.08 -6.86
C ASN A 143 0.36 -13.02 -6.10
N TYR A 144 0.46 -13.08 -4.77
CA TYR A 144 1.26 -12.15 -3.98
C TYR A 144 2.75 -12.53 -3.93
N PHE A 145 3.08 -13.75 -4.30
CA PHE A 145 4.45 -14.25 -4.34
C PHE A 145 5.17 -13.86 -5.62
N VAL A 146 6.47 -13.72 -5.52
CA VAL A 146 7.34 -13.74 -6.70
C VAL A 146 7.39 -15.17 -7.21
N ARG A 147 6.86 -15.43 -8.40
CA ARG A 147 6.84 -16.73 -9.05
C ARG A 147 7.89 -16.80 -10.15
N ASN A 148 8.20 -17.99 -10.62
CA ASN A 148 9.09 -18.19 -11.76
C ASN A 148 8.35 -17.88 -13.08
N VAL A 149 8.07 -16.59 -13.31
CA VAL A 149 7.43 -16.05 -14.51
C VAL A 149 8.25 -14.88 -15.04
N LYS A 150 7.93 -14.36 -16.21
CA LYS A 150 8.54 -13.11 -16.69
C LYS A 150 8.02 -11.94 -15.85
N HIS A 151 8.93 -11.08 -15.39
CA HIS A 151 8.61 -9.96 -14.53
C HIS A 151 8.56 -8.63 -15.29
N GLY A 152 7.63 -7.78 -14.88
CA GLY A 152 7.62 -6.37 -15.27
C GLY A 152 8.69 -5.57 -14.53
N THR A 153 8.79 -4.30 -14.86
CA THR A 153 9.72 -3.36 -14.21
C THR A 153 8.93 -2.35 -13.39
N VAL A 154 9.36 -2.12 -12.15
CA VAL A 154 8.85 -1.04 -11.29
C VAL A 154 9.87 0.09 -11.28
N SER A 155 9.44 1.28 -11.69
CA SER A 155 10.27 2.48 -11.74
C SER A 155 9.67 3.58 -10.89
N LYS A 156 10.52 4.34 -10.18
CA LYS A 156 10.14 5.56 -9.49
C LYS A 156 10.54 6.74 -10.38
N VAL A 157 9.59 7.54 -10.81
CA VAL A 157 9.80 8.61 -11.78
C VAL A 157 9.33 9.95 -11.23
N TRP A 158 9.98 11.03 -11.69
CA TRP A 158 9.58 12.38 -11.41
C TRP A 158 8.87 12.98 -12.63
N TYR A 159 7.77 13.67 -12.39
CA TYR A 159 6.97 14.32 -13.42
C TYR A 159 6.57 15.72 -12.99
N PRO A 160 6.41 16.67 -13.91
CA PRO A 160 6.02 18.04 -13.58
C PRO A 160 4.56 18.10 -13.09
N ALA A 161 4.30 18.83 -12.01
CA ALA A 161 2.97 19.02 -11.44
C ALA A 161 2.67 20.50 -11.14
N PRO A 162 2.68 21.39 -12.14
CA PRO A 162 2.58 22.85 -11.95
C PRO A 162 1.25 23.26 -11.32
N LYS A 163 0.13 22.57 -11.60
CA LYS A 163 -1.16 22.84 -10.98
C LYS A 163 -1.20 22.54 -9.47
N LEU A 164 -0.25 21.78 -8.96
CA LEU A 164 -0.03 21.54 -7.54
C LEU A 164 1.03 22.47 -6.94
N GLY A 165 1.61 23.38 -7.75
CA GLY A 165 2.70 24.25 -7.35
C GLY A 165 4.03 23.53 -7.19
N MET A 166 4.22 22.41 -7.88
CA MET A 166 5.41 21.57 -7.79
C MET A 166 6.09 21.47 -9.16
N GLU A 167 7.41 21.73 -9.21
CA GLU A 167 8.20 21.51 -10.42
C GLU A 167 8.28 20.02 -10.77
N GLU A 168 8.45 19.20 -9.72
CA GLU A 168 8.54 17.75 -9.84
C GLU A 168 7.73 17.06 -8.77
N ARG A 169 7.12 15.96 -9.13
CA ARG A 169 6.35 15.07 -8.25
C ARG A 169 6.59 13.63 -8.61
N ARG A 170 6.59 12.74 -7.62
CA ARG A 170 6.90 11.34 -7.82
C ARG A 170 5.67 10.49 -8.14
N ALA A 171 5.87 9.51 -9.01
CA ALA A 171 4.97 8.39 -9.22
C ALA A 171 5.77 7.08 -9.29
N THR A 172 5.17 5.98 -8.89
CA THR A 172 5.68 4.63 -9.14
C THR A 172 4.97 4.08 -10.36
N ILE A 173 5.74 3.58 -11.34
CA ILE A 173 5.21 3.06 -12.60
C ILE A 173 5.66 1.61 -12.78
N TYR A 174 4.71 0.72 -13.02
CA TYR A 174 4.95 -0.64 -13.47
C TYR A 174 4.79 -0.71 -14.99
N THR A 175 5.76 -1.30 -15.67
CA THR A 175 5.68 -1.67 -17.08
C THR A 175 5.73 -3.19 -17.21
N PRO A 176 4.90 -3.83 -18.07
CA PRO A 176 4.79 -5.28 -18.13
C PRO A 176 6.05 -5.94 -18.70
N ALA A 177 6.22 -7.22 -18.40
CA ALA A 177 7.30 -8.03 -18.97
C ALA A 177 7.34 -7.89 -20.50
N GLY A 178 8.56 -7.75 -21.06
CA GLY A 178 8.78 -7.55 -22.50
C GLY A 178 8.51 -6.11 -22.97
N TYR A 179 8.22 -5.16 -22.06
CA TYR A 179 8.04 -3.75 -22.46
C TYR A 179 9.29 -3.20 -23.17
N LEU A 180 10.48 -3.44 -22.67
CA LEU A 180 11.72 -2.96 -23.25
C LEU A 180 12.09 -3.68 -24.56
N ASP A 181 11.69 -4.94 -24.70
CA ASP A 181 12.01 -5.80 -25.83
C ASP A 181 11.13 -5.57 -27.08
N SER A 182 10.02 -4.80 -26.91
CA SER A 182 9.04 -4.60 -27.98
C SER A 182 8.77 -3.09 -28.17
N PRO A 183 9.69 -2.33 -28.83
CA PRO A 183 9.62 -0.87 -28.92
C PRO A 183 8.39 -0.34 -29.65
N GLU A 184 7.82 -1.11 -30.58
CA GLU A 184 6.63 -0.72 -31.35
C GLU A 184 5.31 -1.02 -30.64
N LYS A 185 5.34 -1.86 -29.61
CA LYS A 185 4.11 -2.27 -28.91
C LYS A 185 3.64 -1.18 -27.96
N ARG A 186 2.34 -0.85 -28.03
CA ARG A 186 1.65 0.06 -27.14
C ARG A 186 0.76 -0.71 -26.17
N TYR A 187 0.51 -0.12 -25.01
CA TYR A 187 -0.13 -0.79 -23.89
C TYR A 187 -1.28 0.05 -23.34
N PRO A 188 -2.35 -0.55 -22.87
CA PRO A 188 -3.37 0.13 -22.06
C PRO A 188 -2.76 0.55 -20.71
N VAL A 189 -3.43 1.50 -20.03
CA VAL A 189 -2.93 2.11 -18.79
C VAL A 189 -3.98 2.00 -17.68
N LEU A 190 -3.56 1.49 -16.53
CA LEU A 190 -4.29 1.57 -15.27
C LEU A 190 -3.65 2.63 -14.37
N TYR A 191 -4.41 3.63 -13.96
CA TYR A 191 -4.06 4.55 -12.87
C TYR A 191 -4.61 3.98 -11.57
N LEU A 192 -3.73 3.67 -10.60
CA LEU A 192 -4.06 2.94 -9.37
C LEU A 192 -3.70 3.80 -8.14
N LEU A 193 -4.72 4.33 -7.45
CA LEU A 193 -4.59 5.34 -6.43
C LEU A 193 -4.66 4.75 -5.02
N HIS A 194 -3.74 5.18 -4.15
CA HIS A 194 -3.66 4.76 -2.74
C HIS A 194 -4.68 5.48 -1.85
N GLY A 195 -4.86 4.99 -0.62
CA GLY A 195 -5.73 5.57 0.40
C GLY A 195 -5.05 6.63 1.27
N ALA A 196 -5.80 7.21 2.20
CA ALA A 196 -5.28 8.17 3.15
C ALA A 196 -4.09 7.62 3.94
N GLY A 197 -3.05 8.44 4.16
CA GLY A 197 -1.81 8.06 4.83
C GLY A 197 -0.83 7.23 3.99
N GLY A 198 -1.24 6.79 2.79
CA GLY A 198 -0.35 6.14 1.83
C GLY A 198 0.42 7.14 0.96
N ASP A 199 1.16 6.59 0.01
CA ASP A 199 1.92 7.32 -1.00
C ASP A 199 2.10 6.45 -2.26
N GLU A 200 2.93 6.89 -3.20
CA GLU A 200 3.16 6.21 -4.49
C GLU A 200 3.77 4.80 -4.36
N ASN A 201 4.22 4.40 -3.17
CA ASN A 201 4.77 3.05 -2.92
C ASN A 201 3.72 2.07 -2.38
N ALA A 202 2.59 2.57 -1.85
CA ALA A 202 1.64 1.75 -1.09
C ALA A 202 1.12 0.53 -1.87
N TRP A 203 0.79 0.69 -3.14
CA TRP A 203 0.30 -0.42 -3.95
C TRP A 203 1.37 -1.46 -4.30
N THR A 204 2.62 -1.06 -4.49
CA THR A 204 3.72 -2.00 -4.76
C THR A 204 4.16 -2.75 -3.51
N GLU A 205 4.11 -2.11 -2.34
CA GLU A 205 4.52 -2.67 -1.06
C GLU A 205 3.38 -3.44 -0.39
N LEU A 206 2.39 -2.72 0.16
CA LEU A 206 1.25 -3.30 0.86
C LEU A 206 0.29 -4.05 -0.08
N GLY A 207 0.10 -3.52 -1.29
CA GLY A 207 -0.81 -4.06 -2.31
C GLY A 207 -0.25 -5.20 -3.12
N ARG A 208 1.08 -5.43 -3.12
CA ARG A 208 1.74 -6.45 -3.95
C ARG A 208 1.41 -6.35 -5.44
N ALA A 209 1.14 -5.14 -5.93
CA ALA A 209 0.59 -4.92 -7.27
C ALA A 209 1.47 -5.49 -8.38
N ALA A 210 2.80 -5.34 -8.30
CA ALA A 210 3.71 -5.87 -9.32
C ALA A 210 3.63 -7.41 -9.41
N GLN A 211 3.62 -8.10 -8.27
CA GLN A 211 3.51 -9.57 -8.22
C GLN A 211 2.16 -10.04 -8.75
N ILE A 212 1.06 -9.37 -8.36
CA ILE A 212 -0.29 -9.69 -8.84
C ILE A 212 -0.35 -9.55 -10.37
N LEU A 213 0.19 -8.46 -10.92
CA LEU A 213 0.21 -8.21 -12.36
C LEU A 213 1.05 -9.25 -13.11
N ASP A 214 2.28 -9.50 -12.67
CA ASP A 214 3.17 -10.48 -13.29
C ASP A 214 2.50 -11.86 -13.36
N ASN A 215 1.93 -12.30 -12.24
CA ASN A 215 1.30 -13.62 -12.15
C ASN A 215 0.02 -13.70 -12.99
N LEU A 216 -0.85 -12.69 -12.96
CA LEU A 216 -2.08 -12.67 -13.75
C LEU A 216 -1.79 -12.59 -15.26
N ILE A 217 -0.79 -11.81 -15.68
CA ILE A 217 -0.36 -11.72 -17.07
C ILE A 217 0.23 -13.06 -17.55
N ALA A 218 1.10 -13.68 -16.74
CA ALA A 218 1.70 -14.97 -17.06
C ALA A 218 0.65 -16.10 -17.14
N GLN A 219 -0.43 -16.01 -16.35
CA GLN A 219 -1.57 -16.93 -16.41
C GLN A 219 -2.51 -16.68 -17.62
N GLY A 220 -2.28 -15.62 -18.41
CA GLY A 220 -3.20 -15.19 -19.48
C GLY A 220 -4.53 -14.66 -18.97
N LYS A 221 -4.63 -14.32 -17.69
CA LYS A 221 -5.85 -13.78 -17.05
C LYS A 221 -5.97 -12.28 -17.18
N ALA A 222 -4.85 -11.57 -17.35
CA ALA A 222 -4.81 -10.12 -17.53
C ALA A 222 -4.05 -9.74 -18.80
N GLU A 223 -4.50 -8.68 -19.46
CA GLU A 223 -3.77 -8.06 -20.54
C GLU A 223 -2.51 -7.37 -20.01
N PRO A 224 -1.37 -7.46 -20.73
CA PRO A 224 -0.19 -6.67 -20.38
C PRO A 224 -0.50 -5.17 -20.42
N MET A 225 -0.30 -4.47 -19.31
CA MET A 225 -0.64 -3.07 -19.14
C MET A 225 0.44 -2.29 -18.40
N ILE A 226 0.47 -0.98 -18.59
CA ILE A 226 1.22 -0.05 -17.75
C ILE A 226 0.35 0.27 -16.54
N VAL A 227 0.94 0.32 -15.33
CA VAL A 227 0.22 0.78 -14.13
C VAL A 227 0.94 1.97 -13.53
N VAL A 228 0.20 3.07 -13.38
CA VAL A 228 0.69 4.34 -12.83
C VAL A 228 0.12 4.52 -11.43
N MET A 229 0.99 4.59 -10.45
CA MET A 229 0.66 4.76 -9.02
C MET A 229 1.21 6.11 -8.55
N PRO A 230 0.43 7.19 -8.68
CA PRO A 230 0.86 8.52 -8.25
C PRO A 230 0.70 8.67 -6.74
N ASN A 231 1.42 9.63 -6.15
CA ASN A 231 1.12 10.10 -4.81
C ASN A 231 -0.20 10.88 -4.82
N GLY A 232 -1.18 10.50 -4.01
CA GLY A 232 -2.52 11.12 -3.90
C GLY A 232 -2.58 12.30 -2.92
N ASN A 233 -1.46 12.66 -2.27
CA ASN A 233 -1.44 13.73 -1.27
C ASN A 233 -1.06 15.07 -1.90
N GLY A 234 -1.98 16.02 -2.00
CA GLY A 234 -1.82 17.26 -2.74
C GLY A 234 -0.67 18.18 -2.29
N ALA A 235 -0.13 18.00 -1.09
CA ALA A 235 0.97 18.79 -0.53
C ALA A 235 2.33 18.08 -0.53
N GLN A 236 2.42 16.85 -1.05
CA GLN A 236 3.66 16.05 -1.02
C GLN A 236 4.24 15.87 -2.41
N LYS A 237 5.54 16.07 -2.55
CA LYS A 237 6.27 15.76 -3.79
C LYS A 237 6.48 14.26 -3.99
N ALA A 238 6.76 13.54 -2.90
CA ALA A 238 7.02 12.11 -2.89
C ALA A 238 6.70 11.51 -1.51
N ALA A 239 6.90 10.22 -1.36
CA ALA A 239 6.82 9.51 -0.08
C ALA A 239 7.71 10.13 0.99
N PRO A 240 7.39 9.99 2.29
CA PRO A 240 8.23 10.45 3.39
C PRO A 240 9.67 9.92 3.28
N GLY A 241 10.65 10.79 3.49
CA GLY A 241 12.07 10.47 3.36
C GLY A 241 12.64 10.51 1.93
N GLU A 242 11.81 10.76 0.92
CA GLU A 242 12.19 10.66 -0.50
C GLU A 242 12.40 12.04 -1.19
N TYR A 243 12.38 13.15 -0.43
CA TYR A 243 12.71 14.50 -0.89
C TYR A 243 13.21 15.38 0.27
N GLU A 244 13.76 16.56 -0.01
CA GLU A 244 14.51 17.39 0.96
C GLU A 244 13.76 17.75 2.25
N ASP A 245 12.46 18.04 2.18
CA ASP A 245 11.63 18.46 3.31
C ASP A 245 10.77 17.30 3.87
N ALA A 246 11.12 16.05 3.54
CA ALA A 246 10.27 14.90 3.80
C ALA A 246 10.55 14.15 5.10
N MET A 247 11.48 14.60 5.94
CA MET A 247 11.84 13.95 7.20
C MET A 247 10.84 14.28 8.30
N TYR A 248 9.60 13.87 8.12
CA TYR A 248 8.52 14.05 9.09
C TYR A 248 7.79 12.73 9.35
N LYS A 249 7.09 12.65 10.48
CA LYS A 249 6.23 11.49 10.77
C LYS A 249 4.98 11.56 9.90
N PRO A 250 4.72 10.56 9.06
CA PRO A 250 3.51 10.52 8.24
C PRO A 250 2.23 10.59 9.07
N SER A 251 1.20 11.22 8.51
CA SER A 251 -0.13 11.32 9.11
C SER A 251 -1.19 10.67 8.22
N PHE A 252 -2.30 10.26 8.82
CA PHE A 252 -3.43 9.67 8.10
C PHE A 252 -4.03 10.63 7.06
N MET A 253 -4.11 11.92 7.38
CA MET A 253 -4.65 12.92 6.45
C MET A 253 -3.67 14.08 6.28
N ASN A 254 -3.22 14.28 5.06
CA ASN A 254 -2.30 15.35 4.70
C ASN A 254 -3.07 16.59 4.18
N PRO A 255 -2.51 17.81 4.30
CA PRO A 255 -3.10 19.02 3.72
C PRO A 255 -3.34 18.88 2.20
N LYS A 256 -4.32 19.62 1.68
CA LYS A 256 -4.69 19.71 0.26
C LYS A 256 -5.07 18.38 -0.41
N THR A 257 -5.32 17.34 0.38
CA THR A 257 -5.58 15.99 -0.17
C THR A 257 -6.99 15.87 -0.76
N MET A 258 -8.02 16.48 -0.10
CA MET A 258 -9.41 16.42 -0.56
C MET A 258 -9.95 17.83 -0.82
N GLU A 259 -9.21 18.63 -1.57
CA GLU A 259 -9.53 20.03 -1.91
C GLU A 259 -9.69 20.25 -3.43
N GLY A 260 -9.75 19.17 -4.22
CA GLY A 260 -9.92 19.20 -5.67
C GLY A 260 -8.65 19.40 -6.49
N SER A 261 -7.52 19.68 -5.83
CA SER A 261 -6.26 19.96 -6.52
C SER A 261 -5.70 18.74 -7.26
N ILE A 262 -5.81 17.56 -6.66
CA ILE A 262 -5.39 16.29 -7.30
C ILE A 262 -6.24 16.03 -8.55
N GLU A 263 -7.55 16.18 -8.44
CA GLU A 263 -8.48 15.95 -9.55
C GLU A 263 -8.25 16.92 -10.71
N VAL A 264 -7.98 18.20 -10.41
CA VAL A 264 -7.67 19.23 -11.42
C VAL A 264 -6.33 18.99 -12.10
N ALA A 265 -5.33 18.48 -11.36
CA ALA A 265 -4.00 18.21 -11.89
C ALA A 265 -3.90 16.87 -12.63
N PHE A 266 -4.83 15.95 -12.42
CA PHE A 266 -4.73 14.57 -12.93
C PHE A 266 -4.63 14.46 -14.47
N PRO A 267 -5.36 15.26 -15.28
CA PRO A 267 -5.18 15.23 -16.73
C PRO A 267 -3.77 15.55 -17.20
N ASP A 268 -3.02 16.37 -16.47
CA ASP A 268 -1.61 16.69 -16.81
C ASP A 268 -0.71 15.46 -16.59
N LEU A 269 -0.94 14.69 -15.53
CA LEU A 269 -0.27 13.40 -15.31
C LEU A 269 -0.58 12.42 -16.46
N VAL A 270 -1.84 12.33 -16.88
CA VAL A 270 -2.23 11.46 -18.00
C VAL A 270 -1.50 11.87 -19.27
N ALA A 271 -1.47 13.15 -19.61
CA ALA A 271 -0.77 13.67 -20.79
C ALA A 271 0.74 13.41 -20.71
N TRP A 272 1.34 13.58 -19.53
CA TRP A 272 2.75 13.28 -19.31
C TRP A 272 3.05 11.79 -19.53
N VAL A 273 2.23 10.89 -18.98
CA VAL A 273 2.38 9.43 -19.16
C VAL A 273 2.27 9.07 -20.65
N ASP A 274 1.28 9.60 -21.36
CA ASP A 274 1.06 9.33 -22.78
C ASP A 274 2.25 9.82 -23.65
N SER A 275 2.94 10.86 -23.23
CA SER A 275 4.11 11.39 -23.95
C SER A 275 5.44 10.68 -23.64
N HIS A 276 5.53 9.97 -22.49
CA HIS A 276 6.77 9.33 -22.03
C HIS A 276 6.74 7.80 -22.12
N TYR A 277 5.55 7.22 -22.23
CA TYR A 277 5.37 5.78 -22.32
C TYR A 277 4.58 5.38 -23.57
N ARG A 278 4.76 4.16 -24.01
CA ARG A 278 4.04 3.62 -25.17
C ARG A 278 2.63 3.22 -24.77
N THR A 279 1.76 4.19 -24.64
CA THR A 279 0.36 4.03 -24.26
C THR A 279 -0.55 3.90 -25.47
N LEU A 280 -1.74 3.31 -25.26
CA LEU A 280 -2.92 3.45 -26.13
C LEU A 280 -3.76 4.59 -25.52
N PRO A 281 -3.74 5.83 -26.10
CA PRO A 281 -4.18 7.04 -25.41
C PRO A 281 -5.68 7.33 -25.55
N ASP A 282 -6.51 6.31 -25.69
CA ASP A 282 -7.97 6.44 -25.82
C ASP A 282 -8.70 5.95 -24.57
N LYS A 283 -10.02 6.24 -24.49
CA LYS A 283 -10.91 5.88 -23.38
C LYS A 283 -10.95 4.36 -23.15
N GLU A 284 -10.95 3.58 -24.21
CA GLU A 284 -11.13 2.12 -24.15
C GLU A 284 -9.91 1.41 -23.59
N HIS A 285 -8.75 2.06 -23.63
CA HIS A 285 -7.49 1.53 -23.13
C HIS A 285 -6.99 2.26 -21.87
N ARG A 286 -7.89 2.98 -21.17
CA ARG A 286 -7.53 3.69 -19.93
C ARG A 286 -8.47 3.34 -18.78
N ALA A 287 -7.89 2.91 -17.67
CA ALA A 287 -8.58 2.58 -16.44
C ALA A 287 -8.11 3.49 -15.30
N ILE A 288 -9.00 3.76 -14.35
CA ILE A 288 -8.67 4.39 -13.07
C ILE A 288 -9.31 3.58 -11.95
N ALA A 289 -8.55 3.31 -10.91
CA ALA A 289 -9.06 2.65 -9.71
C ALA A 289 -8.32 3.14 -8.46
N GLY A 290 -8.93 2.98 -7.30
CA GLY A 290 -8.27 3.34 -6.06
C GLY A 290 -9.03 2.86 -4.84
N LEU A 291 -8.30 2.80 -3.72
CA LEU A 291 -8.85 2.42 -2.43
C LEU A 291 -9.15 3.64 -1.56
N SER A 292 -10.25 3.61 -0.79
CA SER A 292 -10.57 4.63 0.22
C SER A 292 -10.55 6.07 -0.38
N MET A 293 -9.62 6.90 0.05
CA MET A 293 -9.32 8.22 -0.54
C MET A 293 -9.01 8.12 -2.04
N GLY A 294 -8.22 7.12 -2.46
CA GLY A 294 -7.94 6.89 -3.89
C GLY A 294 -9.20 6.51 -4.67
N GLY A 295 -10.15 5.83 -4.04
CA GLY A 295 -11.49 5.61 -4.60
C GLY A 295 -12.30 6.91 -4.72
N PHE A 296 -12.21 7.80 -3.74
CA PHE A 296 -12.75 9.16 -3.82
C PHE A 296 -12.17 9.92 -5.01
N HIS A 297 -10.85 9.96 -5.13
CA HIS A 297 -10.20 10.60 -6.28
C HIS A 297 -10.63 9.96 -7.61
N SER A 298 -10.68 8.63 -7.68
CA SER A 298 -11.09 7.90 -8.89
C SER A 298 -12.51 8.25 -9.32
N LEU A 299 -13.45 8.37 -8.37
CA LEU A 299 -14.82 8.80 -8.62
C LEU A 299 -14.84 10.21 -9.26
N TYR A 300 -14.20 11.18 -8.61
CA TYR A 300 -14.32 12.57 -9.07
C TYR A 300 -13.44 12.87 -10.28
N ILE A 301 -12.26 12.27 -10.42
CA ILE A 301 -11.45 12.39 -11.64
C ILE A 301 -12.24 11.85 -12.85
N SER A 302 -12.80 10.65 -12.74
CA SER A 302 -13.51 10.04 -13.87
C SER A 302 -14.83 10.74 -14.20
N ALA A 303 -15.58 11.21 -13.19
CA ALA A 303 -16.83 11.94 -13.38
C ALA A 303 -16.63 13.34 -13.99
N ASN A 304 -15.51 14.01 -13.68
CA ASN A 304 -15.15 15.30 -14.28
C ASN A 304 -14.50 15.14 -15.68
N ASN A 305 -14.03 13.95 -16.02
CA ASN A 305 -13.39 13.65 -17.32
C ASN A 305 -14.06 12.42 -17.98
N PRO A 306 -15.33 12.49 -18.37
CA PRO A 306 -16.17 11.33 -18.76
C PRO A 306 -15.68 10.60 -20.02
N GLN A 307 -14.82 11.25 -20.83
CA GLN A 307 -14.24 10.64 -22.03
C GLN A 307 -12.81 10.13 -21.83
N MET A 308 -12.29 10.21 -20.60
CA MET A 308 -10.89 9.84 -20.34
C MET A 308 -10.72 8.37 -19.97
N PHE A 309 -11.69 7.76 -19.27
CA PHE A 309 -11.57 6.41 -18.71
C PHE A 309 -12.74 5.53 -19.14
N GLY A 310 -12.43 4.37 -19.72
CA GLY A 310 -13.39 3.32 -20.02
C GLY A 310 -13.68 2.39 -18.85
N TYR A 311 -12.78 2.36 -17.86
CA TYR A 311 -12.87 1.47 -16.71
C TYR A 311 -12.66 2.26 -15.42
N VAL A 312 -13.56 2.07 -14.46
CA VAL A 312 -13.52 2.75 -13.14
C VAL A 312 -13.64 1.71 -12.04
N GLY A 313 -12.72 1.73 -11.08
CA GLY A 313 -12.72 0.85 -9.90
C GLY A 313 -12.74 1.63 -8.59
N LEU A 314 -13.77 1.41 -7.77
CA LEU A 314 -13.98 2.04 -6.47
C LEU A 314 -13.84 0.98 -5.38
N PHE A 315 -12.67 0.95 -4.69
CA PHE A 315 -12.38 -0.05 -3.66
C PHE A 315 -12.54 0.59 -2.28
N SER A 316 -13.54 0.17 -1.50
CA SER A 316 -13.86 0.81 -0.21
C SER A 316 -13.84 2.34 -0.30
N ALA A 317 -14.44 2.91 -1.35
CA ALA A 317 -14.26 4.31 -1.71
C ALA A 317 -15.00 5.26 -0.75
N ALA A 318 -14.39 6.40 -0.43
CA ALA A 318 -14.99 7.43 0.42
C ALA A 318 -16.01 8.30 -0.38
N VAL A 319 -17.00 7.65 -0.99
CA VAL A 319 -17.93 8.21 -1.99
C VAL A 319 -18.84 9.33 -1.47
N ASN A 320 -19.07 9.39 -0.17
CA ASN A 320 -19.95 10.39 0.45
C ASN A 320 -19.18 11.55 1.11
N ARG A 321 -17.87 11.58 1.00
CA ARG A 321 -17.05 12.68 1.49
C ARG A 321 -17.15 13.85 0.50
N MET A 322 -17.36 15.04 1.00
CA MET A 322 -17.23 16.26 0.21
C MET A 322 -15.93 16.95 0.58
N GLY A 323 -15.06 17.11 -0.40
CA GLY A 323 -13.89 17.94 -0.24
C GLY A 323 -14.27 19.41 -0.13
N LYS A 324 -13.43 20.19 0.55
CA LYS A 324 -13.57 21.64 0.70
C LYS A 324 -12.27 22.27 0.25
N GLY A 325 -12.35 23.50 -0.27
CA GLY A 325 -11.17 24.24 -0.68
C GLY A 325 -11.39 25.00 -2.00
N GLU A 326 -10.32 25.53 -2.54
CA GLU A 326 -10.33 26.37 -3.75
C GLU A 326 -10.98 25.66 -4.96
N ASN A 327 -10.79 24.36 -5.08
CA ASN A 327 -11.30 23.54 -6.19
C ASN A 327 -12.55 22.72 -5.81
N GLU A 328 -13.32 23.12 -4.82
CA GLU A 328 -14.52 22.38 -4.37
C GLU A 328 -15.59 22.20 -5.47
N HIS A 329 -15.55 22.99 -6.55
CA HIS A 329 -16.43 22.83 -7.72
C HIS A 329 -16.30 21.44 -8.36
N ILE A 330 -15.17 20.79 -8.20
CA ILE A 330 -14.92 19.40 -8.65
C ILE A 330 -15.92 18.43 -8.02
N TYR A 331 -16.34 18.68 -6.81
CA TYR A 331 -17.23 17.81 -6.03
C TYR A 331 -18.73 18.13 -6.20
N LYS A 332 -19.04 19.31 -6.74
CA LYS A 332 -20.43 19.76 -6.94
C LYS A 332 -21.08 19.08 -8.16
N GLN A 333 -22.40 18.98 -8.15
CA GLN A 333 -23.22 18.49 -9.27
C GLN A 333 -22.83 17.07 -9.70
N ILE A 334 -22.56 16.18 -8.75
CA ILE A 334 -22.10 14.80 -9.07
C ILE A 334 -23.11 14.04 -9.92
N ASP A 335 -24.43 14.25 -9.75
CA ASP A 335 -25.45 13.57 -10.56
C ASP A 335 -25.39 13.96 -12.04
N GLU A 336 -25.13 15.23 -12.34
CA GLU A 336 -24.96 15.70 -13.71
C GLU A 336 -23.67 15.16 -14.35
N LYS A 337 -22.60 15.09 -13.56
CA LYS A 337 -21.31 14.54 -13.99
C LYS A 337 -21.40 13.04 -14.27
N LEU A 338 -22.07 12.29 -13.38
CA LEU A 338 -22.35 10.86 -13.59
C LEU A 338 -23.23 10.65 -14.81
N ALA A 339 -24.26 11.50 -15.04
CA ALA A 339 -25.08 11.39 -16.23
C ALA A 339 -24.27 11.52 -17.53
N LYS A 340 -23.29 12.44 -17.57
CA LYS A 340 -22.36 12.58 -18.69
C LYS A 340 -21.42 11.38 -18.81
N GLN A 341 -20.90 10.87 -17.68
CA GLN A 341 -20.00 9.72 -17.64
C GLN A 341 -20.68 8.43 -18.13
N PHE A 342 -21.97 8.27 -17.85
CA PHE A 342 -22.77 7.13 -18.30
C PHE A 342 -23.45 7.35 -19.66
N SER A 343 -23.03 8.35 -20.43
CA SER A 343 -23.55 8.63 -21.78
C SER A 343 -22.42 8.91 -22.80
N PRO A 344 -21.81 7.89 -23.45
CA PRO A 344 -21.97 6.45 -23.24
C PRO A 344 -21.38 5.95 -21.94
N ALA A 345 -21.96 4.90 -21.41
CA ALA A 345 -21.51 4.27 -20.16
C ALA A 345 -20.04 3.80 -20.23
N PRO A 346 -19.31 3.78 -19.09
CA PRO A 346 -18.03 3.10 -18.99
C PRO A 346 -18.14 1.63 -19.40
N LEU A 347 -17.07 1.07 -19.95
CA LEU A 347 -16.97 -0.36 -20.26
C LEU A 347 -17.05 -1.23 -19.00
N LEU A 348 -16.53 -0.69 -17.89
CA LEU A 348 -16.67 -1.28 -16.57
C LEU A 348 -16.75 -0.18 -15.51
N TYR A 349 -17.76 -0.23 -14.65
CA TYR A 349 -17.82 0.51 -13.41
C TYR A 349 -17.91 -0.50 -12.28
N TYR A 350 -16.84 -0.61 -11.47
CA TYR A 350 -16.68 -1.66 -10.49
C TYR A 350 -16.62 -1.07 -9.09
N ILE A 351 -17.42 -1.61 -8.17
CA ILE A 351 -17.51 -1.16 -6.77
C ILE A 351 -17.25 -2.37 -5.88
N ALA A 352 -16.30 -2.26 -4.95
CA ALA A 352 -15.99 -3.33 -4.03
C ALA A 352 -15.81 -2.80 -2.60
N ILE A 353 -16.35 -3.52 -1.60
CA ILE A 353 -16.27 -3.13 -0.21
C ILE A 353 -16.40 -4.34 0.74
N GLY A 354 -15.78 -4.24 1.92
CA GLY A 354 -15.95 -5.22 3.00
C GLY A 354 -17.22 -4.99 3.81
N LYS A 355 -17.84 -6.07 4.30
CA LYS A 355 -19.11 -6.01 5.07
C LYS A 355 -19.01 -5.20 6.36
N THR A 356 -17.83 -5.19 7.01
CA THR A 356 -17.58 -4.46 8.26
C THR A 356 -16.77 -3.18 8.04
N ASP A 357 -16.63 -2.73 6.78
CA ASP A 357 -15.96 -1.47 6.43
C ASP A 357 -16.78 -0.27 6.95
N PHE A 358 -16.13 0.68 7.61
CA PHE A 358 -16.81 1.86 8.14
C PHE A 358 -17.43 2.77 7.04
N LEU A 359 -17.03 2.59 5.77
CA LEU A 359 -17.63 3.26 4.61
C LEU A 359 -18.75 2.43 3.95
N TYR A 360 -19.14 1.29 4.54
CA TYR A 360 -20.12 0.38 3.95
C TYR A 360 -21.46 1.07 3.62
N ASN A 361 -22.04 1.77 4.59
CA ASN A 361 -23.32 2.45 4.40
C ASN A 361 -23.25 3.57 3.36
N ASP A 362 -22.13 4.30 3.29
CA ASP A 362 -21.93 5.32 2.25
C ASP A 362 -21.92 4.69 0.85
N ASN A 363 -21.28 3.53 0.71
CA ASN A 363 -21.25 2.79 -0.55
C ASN A 363 -22.62 2.16 -0.90
N VAL A 364 -23.41 1.71 0.08
CA VAL A 364 -24.80 1.30 -0.13
C VAL A 364 -25.61 2.46 -0.73
N ASN A 365 -25.56 3.64 -0.11
CA ASN A 365 -26.27 4.83 -0.57
C ASN A 365 -25.81 5.27 -1.97
N PHE A 366 -24.53 5.16 -2.27
CA PHE A 366 -23.99 5.47 -3.59
C PHE A 366 -24.49 4.48 -4.65
N ARG A 367 -24.50 3.18 -4.34
CA ARG A 367 -25.06 2.17 -5.26
C ARG A 367 -26.55 2.39 -5.51
N GLN A 368 -27.33 2.70 -4.48
CA GLN A 368 -28.75 3.06 -4.63
C GLN A 368 -28.93 4.29 -5.55
N ARG A 369 -28.04 5.28 -5.47
CA ARG A 369 -28.04 6.43 -6.38
C ARG A 369 -27.84 5.99 -7.84
N LEU A 370 -26.92 5.08 -8.11
CA LEU A 370 -26.68 4.53 -9.45
C LEU A 370 -27.88 3.71 -9.93
N ASP A 371 -28.45 2.85 -9.08
CA ASP A 371 -29.61 2.02 -9.36
C ASP A 371 -30.83 2.86 -9.73
N ASN A 372 -31.10 3.94 -8.99
CA ASN A 372 -32.20 4.87 -9.25
C ASN A 372 -32.07 5.57 -10.61
N LYS A 373 -30.87 5.65 -11.19
CA LYS A 373 -30.60 6.20 -12.52
C LYS A 373 -30.47 5.14 -13.60
N GLY A 374 -30.58 3.84 -13.25
CA GLY A 374 -30.40 2.73 -14.16
C GLY A 374 -28.97 2.54 -14.67
N TYR A 375 -27.98 3.07 -13.96
CA TYR A 375 -26.57 2.95 -14.34
C TYR A 375 -26.06 1.55 -14.01
N LYS A 376 -25.34 0.93 -14.94
CA LYS A 376 -24.79 -0.42 -14.78
C LYS A 376 -23.43 -0.37 -14.11
N TYR A 377 -23.23 -1.23 -13.11
CA TYR A 377 -21.97 -1.45 -12.42
C TYR A 377 -21.84 -2.91 -11.98
N GLU A 378 -20.64 -3.37 -11.77
CA GLU A 378 -20.37 -4.63 -11.08
C GLU A 378 -20.11 -4.34 -9.59
N TYR A 379 -20.68 -5.16 -8.74
CA TYR A 379 -20.50 -5.06 -7.29
C TYR A 379 -19.89 -6.30 -6.71
N GLN A 380 -18.93 -6.10 -5.81
CA GLN A 380 -18.32 -7.16 -5.03
C GLN A 380 -18.32 -6.81 -3.55
N GLU A 381 -18.72 -7.78 -2.74
CA GLU A 381 -18.67 -7.72 -1.30
C GLU A 381 -17.73 -8.80 -0.76
N THR A 382 -16.89 -8.43 0.21
CA THR A 382 -16.01 -9.37 0.91
C THR A 382 -16.28 -9.36 2.41
N ASP A 383 -15.83 -10.37 3.12
CA ASP A 383 -15.77 -10.33 4.57
C ASP A 383 -14.68 -9.37 5.03
N GLY A 384 -14.79 -8.87 6.28
CA GLY A 384 -13.87 -7.94 6.88
C GLY A 384 -14.12 -6.46 6.53
N GLY A 385 -13.26 -5.61 7.02
CA GLY A 385 -13.41 -4.15 7.02
C GLY A 385 -12.48 -3.44 6.03
N HIS A 386 -12.03 -2.26 6.43
CA HIS A 386 -11.20 -1.32 5.67
C HIS A 386 -9.72 -1.71 5.73
N ILE A 387 -9.33 -2.78 5.05
CA ILE A 387 -8.03 -3.46 5.22
C ILE A 387 -7.38 -3.85 3.90
N TRP A 388 -6.05 -3.91 3.88
CA TRP A 388 -5.23 -4.25 2.71
C TRP A 388 -5.54 -5.62 2.11
N ARG A 389 -5.92 -6.62 2.93
CA ARG A 389 -6.39 -7.92 2.45
C ARG A 389 -7.51 -7.76 1.43
N ASN A 390 -8.53 -6.97 1.73
CA ASN A 390 -9.65 -6.74 0.83
C ASN A 390 -9.21 -6.02 -0.46
N TRP A 391 -8.34 -5.03 -0.37
CA TRP A 391 -7.88 -4.29 -1.54
C TRP A 391 -6.99 -5.13 -2.46
N ARG A 392 -6.16 -6.05 -1.91
CA ARG A 392 -5.45 -7.05 -2.72
C ARG A 392 -6.42 -8.00 -3.44
N ILE A 393 -7.48 -8.45 -2.78
CA ILE A 393 -8.55 -9.26 -3.39
C ILE A 393 -9.20 -8.48 -4.53
N TYR A 394 -9.56 -7.21 -4.32
CA TYR A 394 -10.20 -6.39 -5.34
C TYR A 394 -9.29 -6.17 -6.55
N LEU A 395 -8.00 -5.91 -6.34
CA LEU A 395 -7.04 -5.78 -7.44
C LEU A 395 -6.94 -7.09 -8.25
N ASN A 396 -6.82 -8.25 -7.57
CA ASN A 396 -6.79 -9.56 -8.22
C ASN A 396 -8.02 -9.85 -9.09
N GLN A 397 -9.18 -9.31 -8.70
CA GLN A 397 -10.44 -9.57 -9.41
C GLN A 397 -10.78 -8.48 -10.42
N PHE A 398 -10.33 -7.26 -10.23
CA PHE A 398 -10.53 -6.14 -11.15
C PHE A 398 -9.62 -6.21 -12.37
N VAL A 399 -8.31 -6.43 -12.17
CA VAL A 399 -7.32 -6.48 -13.25
C VAL A 399 -7.69 -7.46 -14.37
N PRO A 400 -8.18 -8.69 -14.09
CA PRO A 400 -8.63 -9.63 -15.14
C PRO A 400 -9.81 -9.16 -15.99
N LYS A 401 -10.53 -8.10 -15.59
CA LYS A 401 -11.69 -7.56 -16.31
C LYS A 401 -11.32 -6.40 -17.25
N LEU A 402 -10.07 -5.89 -17.12
CA LEU A 402 -9.63 -4.73 -17.88
C LEU A 402 -9.18 -5.09 -19.29
N PHE A 403 -9.50 -4.22 -20.25
CA PHE A 403 -8.95 -4.23 -21.62
C PHE A 403 -9.15 -5.53 -22.42
N LYS A 404 -10.10 -6.35 -22.02
CA LYS A 404 -10.46 -7.55 -22.78
C LYS A 404 -11.17 -7.15 -24.08
N LYS A 405 -10.76 -7.79 -25.16
CA LYS A 405 -11.40 -7.70 -26.48
C LYS A 405 -12.73 -8.46 -26.53
#